data_9b999f2df1cf5af0902ff45064427e19
#
_entry.id   9b999f2df1cf5af0902ff45064427e19
#
_cell.length_a   1.000
_cell.length_b   1.000
_cell.length_c   1.000
_cell.angle_alpha   90.00
_cell.angle_beta   90.00
_cell.angle_gamma   90.00
#
_symmetry.space_group_name_H-M   'P 1'
#
loop_
_entity.id
_entity.type
_entity.pdbx_description
1 polymer ?
#
loop_
_entity_poly.entity_id
_entity_poly.type
_entity_poly.pdbx_seq_one_letter_code
_entity_poly.pdbx_strand_id
1 'polypeptide(L)'
;PELLPAGKELSEGEVVRAVSEATHNGAILVTDVGQNQMMSARYFKYSKERSIVTSGGLGTMGFGLPAAIGATFGRPDRTVCVFMGDGGLQMNLQELGTIMEQKAPVKMILLNNNFLGNVRQWQAMFFNRRYSFTPMMNPDYMKIASAYDIPARRVMTREELAKAIDEMIATDGPFLLEACVEEEGNVMPMTPPGGSVNQMLLEC
;
A
#
# COMPACT_ATOMS: atom_id res chain seq x y z
N PRO A 1 5.98 -10.60 14.07
CA PRO A 1 4.51 -10.48 14.15
C PRO A 1 3.92 -9.94 12.84
N GLU A 2 4.45 -8.84 12.27
CA GLU A 2 3.93 -8.15 11.08
C GLU A 2 3.99 -9.00 9.77
N LEU A 3 4.84 -10.01 9.69
CA LEU A 3 4.94 -10.94 8.55
C LEU A 3 4.18 -12.26 8.74
N LEU A 4 3.89 -12.60 9.97
CA LEU A 4 3.19 -13.82 10.35
C LEU A 4 2.30 -13.50 11.55
N PRO A 5 1.25 -12.70 11.36
CA PRO A 5 0.32 -12.40 12.44
C PRO A 5 -0.38 -13.68 12.90
N ALA A 6 -0.62 -13.78 14.19
CA ALA A 6 -1.32 -14.92 14.78
C ALA A 6 -2.80 -14.97 14.38
N GLY A 7 -3.34 -13.86 13.89
CA GLY A 7 -4.72 -13.72 13.43
C GLY A 7 -4.99 -14.34 12.06
N LYS A 8 -6.27 -14.40 11.70
CA LYS A 8 -6.71 -14.84 10.36
C LYS A 8 -6.63 -13.73 9.33
N GLU A 9 -6.67 -12.48 9.76
CA GLU A 9 -6.63 -11.30 8.93
C GLU A 9 -5.25 -11.12 8.28
N LEU A 10 -5.23 -10.48 7.13
CA LEU A 10 -3.99 -10.10 6.47
C LEU A 10 -3.33 -8.93 7.21
N SER A 11 -2.01 -8.90 7.26
CA SER A 11 -1.26 -7.72 7.67
C SER A 11 -0.70 -6.98 6.47
N GLU A 12 -0.48 -5.67 6.60
CA GLU A 12 0.17 -4.89 5.54
C GLU A 12 1.56 -5.45 5.19
N GLY A 13 2.33 -5.86 6.20
CA GLY A 13 3.69 -6.39 6.02
C GLY A 13 3.74 -7.68 5.21
N GLU A 14 2.80 -8.61 5.44
CA GLU A 14 2.76 -9.87 4.67
C GLU A 14 2.35 -9.63 3.22
N VAL A 15 1.41 -8.71 2.96
CA VAL A 15 1.01 -8.35 1.58
C VAL A 15 2.19 -7.74 0.83
N VAL A 16 2.89 -6.78 1.44
CA VAL A 16 4.08 -6.15 0.84
C VAL A 16 5.16 -7.20 0.51
N ARG A 17 5.44 -8.10 1.46
CA ARG A 17 6.42 -9.16 1.26
C ARG A 17 6.03 -10.11 0.14
N ALA A 18 4.78 -10.55 0.09
CA ALA A 18 4.28 -11.47 -0.93
C ALA A 18 4.39 -10.87 -2.34
N VAL A 19 4.01 -9.60 -2.53
CA VAL A 19 4.16 -8.91 -3.82
C VAL A 19 5.63 -8.73 -4.20
N SER A 20 6.49 -8.39 -3.24
CA SER A 20 7.93 -8.26 -3.49
C SER A 20 8.53 -9.58 -4.01
N GLU A 21 8.21 -10.69 -3.36
CA GLU A 21 8.68 -12.02 -3.73
C GLU A 21 8.14 -12.47 -5.09
N ALA A 22 6.86 -12.24 -5.37
CA ALA A 22 6.24 -12.56 -6.67
C ALA A 22 6.85 -11.81 -7.84
N THR A 23 7.38 -10.60 -7.60
CA THR A 23 8.14 -9.82 -8.60
C THR A 23 9.65 -10.13 -8.62
N HIS A 24 10.06 -11.22 -7.96
CA HIS A 24 11.48 -11.59 -7.79
C HIS A 24 12.33 -10.44 -7.23
N ASN A 25 11.71 -9.60 -6.39
CA ASN A 25 12.32 -8.38 -5.82
C ASN A 25 12.86 -7.40 -6.87
N GLY A 26 12.39 -7.49 -8.11
CA GLY A 26 12.88 -6.71 -9.26
C GLY A 26 11.99 -5.54 -9.66
N ALA A 27 10.79 -5.43 -9.08
CA ALA A 27 9.88 -4.33 -9.39
C ALA A 27 10.38 -2.97 -8.87
N ILE A 28 9.83 -1.91 -9.42
CA ILE A 28 9.93 -0.57 -8.83
C ILE A 28 8.81 -0.44 -7.81
N LEU A 29 9.19 -0.22 -6.56
CA LEU A 29 8.29 0.15 -5.49
C LEU A 29 7.93 1.63 -5.60
N VAL A 30 6.64 1.93 -5.65
CA VAL A 30 6.12 3.28 -5.40
C VAL A 30 5.27 3.21 -4.15
N THR A 31 5.39 4.18 -3.25
CA THR A 31 4.56 4.24 -2.05
C THR A 31 3.72 5.51 -2.02
N ASP A 32 2.51 5.39 -1.54
CA ASP A 32 1.80 6.53 -1.00
C ASP A 32 2.32 6.84 0.42
N VAL A 33 1.54 7.46 1.28
CA VAL A 33 1.98 7.95 2.59
C VAL A 33 1.19 7.29 3.73
N GLY A 34 1.87 7.04 4.83
CA GLY A 34 1.31 6.48 6.06
C GLY A 34 1.85 5.10 6.39
N GLN A 35 1.03 4.22 6.98
CA GLN A 35 1.45 2.87 7.36
C GLN A 35 1.90 2.07 6.14
N ASN A 36 1.19 2.14 5.03
CA ASN A 36 1.58 1.51 3.77
C ASN A 36 3.02 1.86 3.35
N GLN A 37 3.43 3.14 3.49
CA GLN A 37 4.77 3.61 3.18
C GLN A 37 5.82 2.97 4.09
N MET A 38 5.57 2.98 5.40
CA MET A 38 6.48 2.44 6.40
C MET A 38 6.62 0.92 6.27
N MET A 39 5.52 0.20 6.07
CA MET A 39 5.52 -1.24 5.85
C MET A 39 6.22 -1.61 4.54
N SER A 40 5.97 -0.85 3.47
CA SER A 40 6.64 -1.05 2.19
C SER A 40 8.15 -0.82 2.30
N ALA A 41 8.58 0.26 2.93
CA ALA A 41 10.00 0.54 3.14
C ALA A 41 10.70 -0.56 3.97
N ARG A 42 9.98 -1.18 4.92
CA ARG A 42 10.51 -2.23 5.81
C ARG A 42 10.58 -3.60 5.16
N TYR A 43 9.56 -3.98 4.38
CA TYR A 43 9.37 -5.37 3.95
C TYR A 43 9.54 -5.63 2.46
N PHE A 44 9.51 -4.60 1.61
CA PHE A 44 9.84 -4.75 0.21
C PHE A 44 11.34 -4.96 0.03
N LYS A 45 11.73 -5.93 -0.76
CA LYS A 45 13.13 -6.22 -1.06
C LYS A 45 13.50 -5.74 -2.46
N TYR A 46 14.77 -5.46 -2.65
CA TYR A 46 15.30 -4.91 -3.89
C TYR A 46 16.42 -5.78 -4.43
N SER A 47 16.31 -6.20 -5.68
CA SER A 47 17.36 -6.89 -6.43
C SER A 47 18.04 -5.99 -7.47
N LYS A 48 17.54 -4.76 -7.64
CA LYS A 48 18.04 -3.78 -8.61
C LYS A 48 18.13 -2.39 -7.98
N GLU A 49 19.03 -1.58 -8.51
CA GLU A 49 19.17 -0.17 -8.10
C GLU A 49 17.99 0.69 -8.56
N ARG A 50 17.83 1.87 -7.95
CA ARG A 50 16.79 2.86 -8.29
C ARG A 50 15.40 2.24 -8.35
N SER A 51 15.06 1.51 -7.32
CA SER A 51 13.83 0.71 -7.23
C SER A 51 12.79 1.26 -6.27
N ILE A 52 12.96 2.48 -5.74
CA ILE A 52 12.00 3.12 -4.86
C ILE A 52 11.68 4.54 -5.29
N VAL A 53 10.38 4.87 -5.29
CA VAL A 53 9.85 6.23 -5.50
C VAL A 53 8.87 6.51 -4.36
N THR A 54 9.15 7.56 -3.59
CA THR A 54 8.37 7.86 -2.38
C THR A 54 8.44 9.35 -2.03
N SER A 55 7.35 9.90 -1.48
CA SER A 55 7.33 11.25 -0.90
C SER A 55 7.93 11.25 0.51
N GLY A 56 9.23 10.95 0.62
CA GLY A 56 9.92 10.79 1.90
C GLY A 56 10.22 12.11 2.63
N GLY A 57 10.20 13.23 1.94
CA GLY A 57 10.44 14.56 2.53
C GLY A 57 9.17 15.21 3.06
N LEU A 58 8.21 15.48 2.19
CA LEU A 58 6.97 16.18 2.54
C LEU A 58 5.85 15.25 3.01
N GLY A 59 5.90 13.95 2.69
CA GLY A 59 4.87 13.01 3.08
C GLY A 59 3.50 13.36 2.49
N THR A 60 3.47 13.61 1.18
CA THR A 60 2.25 14.07 0.49
C THR A 60 1.35 12.87 0.18
N MET A 61 0.23 12.74 0.88
CA MET A 61 -0.79 11.74 0.56
C MET A 61 -1.36 11.97 -0.85
N GLY A 62 -1.63 10.89 -1.58
CA GLY A 62 -2.04 10.93 -2.99
C GLY A 62 -0.87 10.97 -3.98
N PHE A 63 0.37 11.05 -3.51
CA PHE A 63 1.57 11.02 -4.36
C PHE A 63 1.72 9.69 -5.13
N GLY A 64 1.33 8.57 -4.52
CA GLY A 64 1.67 7.23 -4.99
C GLY A 64 1.17 6.95 -6.40
N LEU A 65 -0.12 7.17 -6.67
CA LEU A 65 -0.73 6.80 -7.95
C LEU A 65 -0.14 7.57 -9.14
N PRO A 66 -0.10 8.92 -9.15
CA PRO A 66 0.50 9.66 -10.26
C PRO A 66 2.00 9.38 -10.42
N ALA A 67 2.73 9.18 -9.32
CA ALA A 67 4.15 8.83 -9.37
C ALA A 67 4.39 7.44 -9.99
N ALA A 68 3.50 6.47 -9.73
CA ALA A 68 3.56 5.15 -10.33
C ALA A 68 3.31 5.20 -11.84
N ILE A 69 2.35 5.99 -12.30
CA ILE A 69 2.12 6.24 -13.72
C ILE A 69 3.40 6.79 -14.37
N GLY A 70 3.99 7.83 -13.78
CA GLY A 70 5.26 8.39 -14.27
C GLY A 70 6.40 7.36 -14.30
N ALA A 71 6.47 6.48 -13.30
CA ALA A 71 7.48 5.44 -13.24
C ALA A 71 7.35 4.40 -14.35
N THR A 72 6.13 4.05 -14.79
CA THR A 72 5.93 3.13 -15.93
C THR A 72 6.45 3.71 -17.24
N PHE A 73 6.29 5.01 -17.45
CA PHE A 73 6.84 5.68 -18.65
C PHE A 73 8.37 5.85 -18.57
N GLY A 74 8.89 6.15 -17.37
CA GLY A 74 10.32 6.30 -17.16
C GLY A 74 11.10 4.98 -17.24
N ARG A 75 10.45 3.86 -16.93
CA ARG A 75 11.05 2.51 -16.92
C ARG A 75 10.08 1.46 -17.45
N PRO A 76 9.78 1.49 -18.76
CA PRO A 76 8.85 0.53 -19.39
C PRO A 76 9.37 -0.92 -19.38
N ASP A 77 10.65 -1.10 -19.09
CA ASP A 77 11.31 -2.40 -18.97
C ASP A 77 11.10 -3.07 -17.60
N ARG A 78 10.39 -2.41 -16.66
CA ARG A 78 10.23 -2.91 -15.28
C ARG A 78 8.78 -2.86 -14.82
N THR A 79 8.39 -3.88 -14.06
CA THR A 79 7.13 -3.85 -13.32
C THR A 79 7.15 -2.73 -12.29
N VAL A 80 6.08 -1.94 -12.23
CA VAL A 80 5.86 -0.90 -11.23
C VAL A 80 4.73 -1.32 -10.32
N CYS A 81 5.02 -1.43 -9.02
CA CYS A 81 4.05 -1.74 -7.97
C CYS A 81 3.87 -0.52 -7.07
N VAL A 82 2.65 -0.03 -6.93
CA VAL A 82 2.33 1.06 -6.00
C VAL A 82 1.51 0.54 -4.83
N PHE A 83 1.98 0.82 -3.62
CA PHE A 83 1.26 0.55 -2.38
C PHE A 83 0.61 1.84 -1.87
N MET A 84 -0.68 1.76 -1.59
CA MET A 84 -1.50 2.89 -1.15
C MET A 84 -2.43 2.44 -0.03
N GLY A 85 -2.68 3.32 0.91
CA GLY A 85 -3.82 3.18 1.81
C GLY A 85 -5.12 3.66 1.14
N ASP A 86 -6.25 3.30 1.74
CA ASP A 86 -7.58 3.70 1.25
C ASP A 86 -7.76 5.23 1.20
N GLY A 87 -7.25 5.97 2.19
CA GLY A 87 -7.27 7.42 2.15
C GLY A 87 -6.37 8.01 1.06
N GLY A 88 -5.20 7.43 0.83
CA GLY A 88 -4.25 7.88 -0.18
C GLY A 88 -4.78 7.71 -1.60
N LEU A 89 -5.35 6.56 -1.92
CA LEU A 89 -5.95 6.30 -3.23
C LEU A 89 -7.08 7.30 -3.55
N GLN A 90 -7.93 7.62 -2.56
CA GLN A 90 -9.04 8.55 -2.79
C GLN A 90 -8.61 9.99 -3.09
N MET A 91 -7.40 10.39 -2.72
CA MET A 91 -6.92 11.75 -2.97
C MET A 91 -6.63 12.05 -4.44
N ASN A 92 -6.24 11.03 -5.22
CA ASN A 92 -5.95 11.16 -6.63
C ASN A 92 -6.63 10.07 -7.47
N LEU A 93 -7.84 9.68 -7.08
CA LEU A 93 -8.62 8.63 -7.72
C LEU A 93 -8.88 8.91 -9.22
N GLN A 94 -8.97 10.17 -9.62
CA GLN A 94 -9.15 10.59 -11.01
C GLN A 94 -8.01 10.16 -11.93
N GLU A 95 -6.83 9.85 -11.40
CA GLU A 95 -5.69 9.35 -12.17
C GLU A 95 -5.91 7.92 -12.74
N LEU A 96 -6.93 7.22 -12.29
CA LEU A 96 -7.40 6.01 -12.97
C LEU A 96 -7.82 6.29 -14.41
N GLY A 97 -8.31 7.51 -14.69
CA GLY A 97 -8.58 7.97 -16.07
C GLY A 97 -7.30 8.06 -16.91
N THR A 98 -6.20 8.56 -16.33
CA THR A 98 -4.89 8.58 -16.99
C THR A 98 -4.37 7.16 -17.26
N ILE A 99 -4.54 6.24 -16.29
CA ILE A 99 -4.16 4.83 -16.46
C ILE A 99 -4.94 4.19 -17.61
N MET A 100 -6.27 4.40 -17.67
CA MET A 100 -7.14 3.87 -18.70
C MET A 100 -6.76 4.41 -20.09
N GLU A 101 -6.61 5.73 -20.21
CA GLU A 101 -6.30 6.41 -21.49
C GLU A 101 -4.93 5.99 -22.02
N GLN A 102 -3.91 5.98 -21.16
CA GLN A 102 -2.54 5.68 -21.53
C GLN A 102 -2.17 4.19 -21.47
N LYS A 103 -3.08 3.34 -20.99
CA LYS A 103 -2.85 1.90 -20.75
C LYS A 103 -1.61 1.65 -19.91
N ALA A 104 -1.37 2.53 -18.90
CA ALA A 104 -0.19 2.46 -18.06
C ALA A 104 -0.20 1.16 -17.21
N PRO A 105 0.81 0.27 -17.31
CA PRO A 105 0.79 -1.06 -16.70
C PRO A 105 1.13 -1.03 -15.19
N VAL A 106 0.44 -0.18 -14.44
CA VAL A 106 0.63 -0.02 -13.00
C VAL A 106 -0.02 -1.17 -12.24
N LYS A 107 0.73 -1.85 -11.37
CA LYS A 107 0.20 -2.78 -10.38
C LYS A 107 -0.13 -2.02 -9.11
N MET A 108 -1.41 -1.80 -8.87
CA MET A 108 -1.94 -1.04 -7.74
C MET A 108 -2.29 -1.98 -6.61
N ILE A 109 -1.63 -1.83 -5.47
CA ILE A 109 -1.90 -2.61 -4.26
C ILE A 109 -2.50 -1.66 -3.22
N LEU A 110 -3.79 -1.81 -2.99
CA LEU A 110 -4.56 -1.06 -2.01
C LEU A 110 -4.60 -1.83 -0.69
N LEU A 111 -3.92 -1.31 0.32
CA LEU A 111 -3.96 -1.81 1.68
C LEU A 111 -5.12 -1.13 2.40
N ASN A 112 -6.27 -1.80 2.42
CA ASN A 112 -7.51 -1.26 2.95
C ASN A 112 -7.72 -1.72 4.39
N ASN A 113 -7.51 -0.81 5.35
CA ASN A 113 -7.74 -1.03 6.77
C ASN A 113 -8.92 -0.19 7.33
N ASN A 114 -9.70 0.47 6.49
CA ASN A 114 -10.81 1.35 6.86
C ASN A 114 -10.42 2.52 7.79
N PHE A 115 -9.15 2.93 7.75
CA PHE A 115 -8.65 4.02 8.57
C PHE A 115 -7.62 4.89 7.85
N LEU A 116 -7.50 6.13 8.28
CA LEU A 116 -6.26 6.88 8.14
C LEU A 116 -5.25 6.30 9.14
N GLY A 117 -4.67 5.15 8.79
CA GLY A 117 -4.02 4.22 9.71
C GLY A 117 -2.90 4.84 10.56
N ASN A 118 -2.04 5.67 9.96
CA ASN A 118 -0.98 6.34 10.71
C ASN A 118 -1.54 7.31 11.76
N VAL A 119 -2.54 8.11 11.41
CA VAL A 119 -3.19 9.06 12.35
C VAL A 119 -3.94 8.29 13.43
N ARG A 120 -4.64 7.20 13.08
CA ARG A 120 -5.29 6.29 14.03
C ARG A 120 -4.27 5.74 15.03
N GLN A 121 -3.11 5.25 14.57
CA GLN A 121 -2.04 4.73 15.44
C GLN A 121 -1.59 5.79 16.45
N TRP A 122 -1.40 7.03 16.03
CA TRP A 122 -1.04 8.14 16.92
C TRP A 122 -2.14 8.42 17.94
N GLN A 123 -3.40 8.40 17.53
CA GLN A 123 -4.53 8.57 18.45
C GLN A 123 -4.63 7.41 19.45
N ALA A 124 -4.31 6.20 19.03
CA ALA A 124 -4.26 5.05 19.94
C ALA A 124 -3.17 5.22 20.99
N MET A 125 -1.95 5.58 20.57
CA MET A 125 -0.77 5.65 21.44
C MET A 125 -0.77 6.84 22.39
N PHE A 126 -1.16 8.01 21.91
CA PHE A 126 -0.96 9.28 22.64
C PHE A 126 -2.26 9.94 23.10
N PHE A 127 -3.43 9.45 22.64
CA PHE A 127 -4.72 10.06 22.93
C PHE A 127 -5.75 9.06 23.49
N ASN A 128 -5.29 7.99 24.14
CA ASN A 128 -6.15 6.97 24.79
C ASN A 128 -7.22 6.40 23.85
N ARG A 129 -6.87 6.10 22.60
CA ARG A 129 -7.79 5.58 21.56
C ARG A 129 -9.01 6.47 21.29
N ARG A 130 -8.90 7.76 21.53
CA ARG A 130 -9.96 8.71 21.19
C ARG A 130 -9.90 9.04 19.70
N TYR A 131 -10.43 8.14 18.90
CA TYR A 131 -10.43 8.27 17.44
C TYR A 131 -11.33 9.42 16.99
N SER A 132 -10.79 10.33 16.19
CA SER A 132 -11.50 11.48 15.65
C SER A 132 -11.14 11.64 14.17
N PHE A 133 -12.15 11.52 13.29
CA PHE A 133 -12.02 11.65 11.84
C PHE A 133 -10.98 10.72 11.19
N THR A 134 -10.66 9.60 11.81
CA THR A 134 -9.73 8.60 11.27
C THR A 134 -10.40 7.36 10.69
N PRO A 135 -11.57 6.89 11.21
CA PRO A 135 -12.32 5.84 10.54
C PRO A 135 -12.81 6.31 9.16
N MET A 136 -12.72 5.43 8.17
CA MET A 136 -13.11 5.73 6.80
C MET A 136 -14.30 4.86 6.37
N MET A 137 -15.23 5.46 5.65
CA MET A 137 -16.26 4.76 4.89
C MET A 137 -15.82 4.72 3.43
N ASN A 138 -15.33 3.56 3.01
CA ASN A 138 -14.76 3.40 1.69
C ASN A 138 -15.82 3.12 0.62
N PRO A 139 -15.62 3.59 -0.62
CA PRO A 139 -16.43 3.17 -1.75
C PRO A 139 -16.13 1.72 -2.14
N ASP A 140 -16.94 1.14 -3.00
CA ASP A 140 -16.62 -0.15 -3.61
C ASP A 140 -15.55 0.00 -4.69
N TYR A 141 -14.30 -0.27 -4.33
CA TYR A 141 -13.16 -0.12 -5.23
C TYR A 141 -13.21 -1.08 -6.44
N MET A 142 -13.92 -2.20 -6.34
CA MET A 142 -14.13 -3.10 -7.48
C MET A 142 -15.00 -2.44 -8.55
N LYS A 143 -16.07 -1.74 -8.12
CA LYS A 143 -16.92 -0.96 -9.05
C LYS A 143 -16.17 0.22 -9.66
N ILE A 144 -15.34 0.88 -8.86
CA ILE A 144 -14.50 1.98 -9.36
C ILE A 144 -13.53 1.47 -10.41
N ALA A 145 -12.78 0.41 -10.15
CA ALA A 145 -11.86 -0.18 -11.12
C ALA A 145 -12.59 -0.60 -12.40
N SER A 146 -13.76 -1.24 -12.27
CA SER A 146 -14.60 -1.62 -13.41
C SER A 146 -15.07 -0.43 -14.25
N ALA A 147 -15.34 0.72 -13.63
CA ALA A 147 -15.74 1.93 -14.35
C ALA A 147 -14.61 2.52 -15.23
N TYR A 148 -13.36 2.16 -14.94
CA TYR A 148 -12.17 2.53 -15.72
C TYR A 148 -11.59 1.36 -16.53
N ASP A 149 -12.36 0.27 -16.72
CA ASP A 149 -11.94 -0.95 -17.43
C ASP A 149 -10.63 -1.57 -16.87
N ILE A 150 -10.37 -1.41 -15.56
CA ILE A 150 -9.19 -1.94 -14.88
C ILE A 150 -9.55 -3.27 -14.21
N PRO A 151 -8.88 -4.39 -14.57
CA PRO A 151 -9.02 -5.65 -13.84
C PRO A 151 -8.71 -5.49 -12.36
N ALA A 152 -9.54 -6.08 -11.50
CA ALA A 152 -9.40 -5.92 -10.06
C ALA A 152 -9.77 -7.18 -9.28
N ARG A 153 -9.16 -7.36 -8.10
CA ARG A 153 -9.51 -8.38 -7.11
C ARG A 153 -9.50 -7.79 -5.72
N ARG A 154 -10.51 -8.18 -4.92
CA ARG A 154 -10.52 -7.97 -3.47
C ARG A 154 -10.18 -9.28 -2.80
N VAL A 155 -9.30 -9.24 -1.79
CA VAL A 155 -8.86 -10.41 -1.02
C VAL A 155 -8.93 -10.12 0.47
N MET A 156 -9.30 -11.16 1.23
CA MET A 156 -9.45 -11.11 2.68
C MET A 156 -8.64 -12.22 3.38
N THR A 157 -8.16 -13.20 2.61
CA THR A 157 -7.44 -14.37 3.12
C THR A 157 -6.10 -14.56 2.42
N ARG A 158 -5.18 -15.29 3.07
CA ARG A 158 -3.85 -15.60 2.50
C ARG A 158 -3.92 -16.45 1.24
N GLU A 159 -4.91 -17.35 1.17
CA GLU A 159 -5.12 -18.19 -0.01
C GLU A 159 -5.61 -17.39 -1.21
N GLU A 160 -6.51 -16.42 -0.98
CA GLU A 160 -6.97 -15.50 -2.01
C GLU A 160 -5.85 -14.56 -2.45
N LEU A 161 -5.05 -14.07 -1.50
CA LEU A 161 -3.93 -13.16 -1.76
C LEU A 161 -2.92 -13.78 -2.72
N ALA A 162 -2.49 -15.02 -2.49
CA ALA A 162 -1.53 -15.71 -3.36
C ALA A 162 -2.04 -15.79 -4.80
N LYS A 163 -3.30 -16.24 -4.98
CA LYS A 163 -3.92 -16.36 -6.31
C LYS A 163 -4.08 -15.01 -7.01
N ALA A 164 -4.48 -13.98 -6.27
CA ALA A 164 -4.68 -12.65 -6.82
C ALA A 164 -3.35 -11.96 -7.20
N ILE A 165 -2.28 -12.23 -6.46
CA ILE A 165 -0.93 -11.76 -6.84
C ILE A 165 -0.47 -12.43 -8.14
N ASP A 166 -0.66 -13.75 -8.28
CA ASP A 166 -0.32 -14.46 -9.51
C ASP A 166 -1.11 -13.90 -10.70
N GLU A 167 -2.42 -13.66 -10.54
CA GLU A 167 -3.27 -13.04 -11.56
C GLU A 167 -2.79 -11.62 -11.90
N MET A 168 -2.48 -10.81 -10.90
CA MET A 168 -1.98 -9.44 -11.08
C MET A 168 -0.67 -9.41 -11.88
N ILE A 169 0.26 -10.31 -11.57
CA ILE A 169 1.56 -10.37 -12.26
C ILE A 169 1.40 -10.91 -13.69
N ALA A 170 0.52 -11.87 -13.89
CA ALA A 170 0.24 -12.45 -15.23
C ALA A 170 -0.56 -11.51 -16.14
N THR A 171 -1.27 -10.52 -15.58
CA THR A 171 -2.06 -9.57 -16.36
C THR A 171 -1.14 -8.61 -17.11
N ASP A 172 -1.30 -8.51 -18.42
CA ASP A 172 -0.68 -7.43 -19.18
C ASP A 172 -1.51 -6.14 -19.00
N GLY A 173 -0.86 -5.05 -18.60
CA GLY A 173 -1.52 -3.78 -18.30
C GLY A 173 -1.77 -3.51 -16.81
N PRO A 174 -2.68 -2.56 -16.48
CA PRO A 174 -2.98 -2.19 -15.09
C PRO A 174 -3.74 -3.30 -14.36
N PHE A 175 -3.61 -3.30 -13.04
CA PHE A 175 -4.39 -4.18 -12.17
C PHE A 175 -4.55 -3.55 -10.78
N LEU A 176 -5.75 -3.66 -10.19
CA LEU A 176 -6.01 -3.23 -8.81
C LEU A 176 -6.20 -4.44 -7.91
N LEU A 177 -5.29 -4.65 -6.97
CA LEU A 177 -5.41 -5.62 -5.89
C LEU A 177 -5.80 -4.90 -4.60
N GLU A 178 -7.02 -5.07 -4.14
CA GLU A 178 -7.47 -4.59 -2.84
C GLU A 178 -7.26 -5.71 -1.80
N ALA A 179 -6.32 -5.51 -0.90
CA ALA A 179 -6.10 -6.37 0.25
C ALA A 179 -6.78 -5.75 1.48
N CYS A 180 -7.84 -6.39 1.98
CA CYS A 180 -8.46 -6.02 3.24
C CYS A 180 -7.56 -6.53 4.36
N VAL A 181 -6.93 -5.61 5.07
CA VAL A 181 -5.96 -5.91 6.13
C VAL A 181 -6.54 -5.57 7.50
N GLU A 182 -5.84 -6.01 8.55
CA GLU A 182 -6.24 -5.72 9.93
C GLU A 182 -6.42 -4.22 10.17
N GLU A 183 -7.53 -3.84 10.81
CA GLU A 183 -7.92 -2.43 10.99
C GLU A 183 -6.99 -1.69 11.97
N GLU A 184 -6.59 -2.34 13.05
CA GLU A 184 -5.79 -1.73 14.11
C GLU A 184 -4.31 -2.18 14.10
N GLY A 185 -3.81 -2.64 12.97
CA GLY A 185 -2.39 -2.91 12.78
C GLY A 185 -1.53 -1.67 13.08
N ASN A 186 -0.43 -1.86 13.78
CA ASN A 186 0.50 -0.79 14.15
C ASN A 186 1.88 -1.05 13.58
N VAL A 187 2.55 0.00 13.15
CA VAL A 187 3.95 -0.06 12.70
C VAL A 187 4.84 0.09 13.93
N MET A 188 5.40 -1.03 14.38
CA MET A 188 6.30 -1.09 15.53
C MET A 188 7.62 -1.78 15.15
N PRO A 189 8.75 -1.48 15.77
CA PRO A 189 8.98 -0.43 16.75
C PRO A 189 8.96 0.98 16.14
N MET A 190 8.67 1.99 16.96
CA MET A 190 8.75 3.40 16.52
C MET A 190 9.40 4.29 17.59
N THR A 191 10.07 5.33 17.15
CA THR A 191 10.60 6.38 18.03
C THR A 191 9.53 7.44 18.23
N PRO A 192 9.16 7.81 19.48
CA PRO A 192 8.17 8.86 19.70
C PRO A 192 8.70 10.23 19.22
N PRO A 193 7.80 11.19 18.92
CA PRO A 193 8.20 12.52 18.50
C PRO A 193 9.12 13.19 19.53
N GLY A 194 10.24 13.73 19.06
CA GLY A 194 11.25 14.36 19.94
C GLY A 194 12.09 13.38 20.76
N GLY A 195 11.81 12.08 20.66
CA GLY A 195 12.59 11.05 21.31
C GLY A 195 13.88 10.69 20.55
N SER A 196 14.82 10.08 21.23
CA SER A 196 16.02 9.51 20.64
C SER A 196 15.83 8.02 20.32
N VAL A 197 16.68 7.45 19.48
CA VAL A 197 16.59 6.04 19.03
C VAL A 197 16.58 5.02 20.17
N ASN A 198 17.21 5.35 21.32
CA ASN A 198 17.20 4.51 22.50
C ASN A 198 15.88 4.57 23.31
N GLN A 199 14.94 5.42 22.93
CA GLN A 199 13.60 5.55 23.51
C GLN A 199 12.52 4.91 22.63
N MET A 200 12.90 3.92 21.86
CA MET A 200 12.01 3.22 20.92
C MET A 200 10.88 2.50 21.65
N LEU A 201 9.66 2.73 21.21
CA LEU A 201 8.47 2.00 21.65
C LEU A 201 8.37 0.69 20.86
N LEU A 202 8.18 -0.42 21.59
CA LEU A 202 8.13 -1.77 21.00
C LEU A 202 6.69 -2.26 20.79
N GLU A 203 5.75 -1.70 21.53
CA GLU A 203 4.33 -2.07 21.52
C GLU A 203 3.45 -0.85 21.81
N CYS A 204 2.15 -0.97 21.49
CA CYS A 204 1.14 0.09 21.65
C CYS A 204 0.09 -0.29 22.71
#